data_a76c62469486f34cc0dc56014bf0d2c4
#
_entry.id   a76c62469486f34cc0dc56014bf0d2c4
#
_cell.length_a   1.000
_cell.length_b   1.000
_cell.length_c   1.000
_cell.angle_alpha   90.00
_cell.angle_beta   90.00
_cell.angle_gamma   90.00
#
_symmetry.space_group_name_H-M   'P 1'
#
loop_
_entity.id
_entity.type
_entity.pdbx_description
1 polymer ?
#
loop_
_entity_poly.entity_id
_entity_poly.type
_entity_poly.pdbx_seq_one_letter_code
_entity_poly.pdbx_strand_id
1 'polypeptide(L)'
;DLEKKHNQILPVGVCHPGVHSPQTGLVKNAPNCVWIEKQPFQKSLREALNREVFCENDGNCFALSESIDGAGKHYKIVYGIILGSGAGGGLVIDKQIVSGPNGVAGEWGHNQLPFMAAQREELKTSNLRDVEVESFISGLGLAKRFNKKYKKNLKANEIFELYRKHELDAEKMIEEFKINLAMSLAVIVNILDPDVFIFGGGVTNEIDFFDEIENLTKKYV
;
A
#
# COMPACT_ATOMS: atom_id res chain seq x y z
N ASP A 1 2.66 27.98 15.25
CA ASP A 1 3.89 27.99 14.46
C ASP A 1 5.05 27.47 15.31
N LEU A 2 5.53 26.25 14.97
CA LEU A 2 6.58 25.54 15.70
C LEU A 2 7.93 26.29 15.65
N GLU A 3 8.26 26.91 14.53
CA GLU A 3 9.51 27.65 14.35
C GLU A 3 9.59 28.86 15.30
N LYS A 4 8.49 29.58 15.47
CA LYS A 4 8.40 30.67 16.45
C LYS A 4 8.52 30.17 17.88
N LYS A 5 7.85 29.04 18.18
CA LYS A 5 7.91 28.43 19.51
C LYS A 5 9.32 28.02 19.92
N HIS A 6 10.09 27.50 18.97
CA HIS A 6 11.43 26.97 19.21
C HIS A 6 12.56 27.94 18.79
N ASN A 7 12.20 29.11 18.21
CA ASN A 7 13.13 30.11 17.67
C ASN A 7 14.19 29.46 16.76
N GLN A 8 13.76 28.54 15.89
CA GLN A 8 14.64 27.74 15.06
C GLN A 8 13.97 27.46 13.71
N ILE A 9 14.75 27.55 12.62
CA ILE A 9 14.31 27.09 11.30
C ILE A 9 14.35 25.57 11.30
N LEU A 10 13.20 24.94 11.05
CA LEU A 10 13.05 23.50 11.04
C LEU A 10 13.13 22.96 9.60
N PRO A 11 13.63 21.72 9.40
CA PRO A 11 13.53 21.04 8.13
C PRO A 11 12.08 20.72 7.80
N VAL A 12 11.79 20.53 6.52
CA VAL A 12 10.46 20.19 6.02
C VAL A 12 10.44 18.74 5.54
N GLY A 13 9.52 17.95 6.06
CA GLY A 13 9.19 16.61 5.55
C GLY A 13 8.00 16.68 4.60
N VAL A 14 8.09 16.00 3.46
CA VAL A 14 7.03 15.93 2.45
C VAL A 14 6.78 14.49 2.05
N CYS A 15 5.55 14.01 2.27
CA CYS A 15 5.08 12.76 1.70
C CYS A 15 4.50 13.02 0.30
N HIS A 16 4.81 12.16 -0.66
CA HIS A 16 4.27 12.30 -2.01
C HIS A 16 4.05 10.94 -2.67
N PRO A 17 3.14 10.83 -3.65
CA PRO A 17 2.99 9.61 -4.43
C PRO A 17 4.21 9.37 -5.34
N GLY A 18 4.49 8.10 -5.63
CA GLY A 18 5.68 7.69 -6.36
C GLY A 18 6.94 7.72 -5.50
N VAL A 19 8.08 7.52 -6.12
CA VAL A 19 9.37 7.38 -5.43
C VAL A 19 10.45 8.28 -6.05
N HIS A 20 11.41 8.71 -5.24
CA HIS A 20 12.63 9.33 -5.77
C HIS A 20 13.58 8.27 -6.31
N SER A 21 14.03 8.46 -7.54
CA SER A 21 15.13 7.65 -8.09
C SER A 21 16.43 7.98 -7.35
N PRO A 22 17.05 7.03 -6.65
CA PRO A 22 18.34 7.28 -5.99
C PRO A 22 19.46 7.67 -6.95
N GLN A 23 19.34 7.25 -8.24
CA GLN A 23 20.35 7.52 -9.26
C GLN A 23 20.20 8.91 -9.88
N THR A 24 18.97 9.41 -10.05
CA THR A 24 18.74 10.67 -10.79
C THR A 24 18.17 11.80 -9.94
N GLY A 25 17.65 11.50 -8.74
CA GLY A 25 16.93 12.45 -7.89
C GLY A 25 15.58 12.89 -8.45
N LEU A 26 15.11 12.27 -9.54
CA LEU A 26 13.82 12.57 -10.14
C LEU A 26 12.72 11.67 -9.57
N VAL A 27 11.51 12.20 -9.46
CA VAL A 27 10.33 11.41 -9.10
C VAL A 27 9.96 10.47 -10.24
N LYS A 28 9.59 9.24 -9.91
CA LYS A 28 9.08 8.23 -10.84
C LYS A 28 7.89 7.49 -10.23
N ASN A 29 7.08 6.86 -11.08
CA ASN A 29 5.91 6.09 -10.68
C ASN A 29 4.87 6.90 -9.89
N ALA A 30 4.60 8.15 -10.32
CA ALA A 30 3.57 9.01 -9.74
C ALA A 30 2.39 9.23 -10.71
N PRO A 31 1.67 8.18 -11.17
CA PRO A 31 0.66 8.30 -12.21
C PRO A 31 -0.51 9.21 -11.83
N ASN A 32 -0.81 9.30 -10.55
CA ASN A 32 -1.88 10.16 -10.02
C ASN A 32 -1.43 11.60 -9.75
N CYS A 33 -0.14 11.89 -9.98
CA CYS A 33 0.46 13.21 -9.73
C CYS A 33 1.47 13.54 -10.84
N VAL A 34 0.98 13.57 -12.08
CA VAL A 34 1.80 13.69 -13.30
C VAL A 34 2.68 14.94 -13.34
N TRP A 35 2.32 15.99 -12.61
CA TRP A 35 3.09 17.23 -12.55
C TRP A 35 4.40 17.12 -11.77
N ILE A 36 4.58 16.11 -10.90
CA ILE A 36 5.88 15.82 -10.26
C ILE A 36 6.66 14.71 -10.98
N GLU A 37 6.01 13.95 -11.86
CA GLU A 37 6.65 12.85 -12.59
C GLU A 37 7.85 13.34 -13.38
N LYS A 38 9.01 12.68 -13.22
CA LYS A 38 10.29 13.06 -13.84
C LYS A 38 10.81 14.45 -13.45
N GLN A 39 10.30 15.05 -12.37
CA GLN A 39 10.78 16.34 -11.87
C GLN A 39 11.76 16.15 -10.69
N PRO A 40 12.73 17.07 -10.52
CA PRO A 40 13.63 17.11 -9.36
C PRO A 40 12.90 17.71 -8.15
N PHE A 41 11.77 17.13 -7.74
CA PHE A 41 10.80 17.71 -6.82
C PHE A 41 11.41 18.15 -5.50
N GLN A 42 12.20 17.30 -4.85
CA GLN A 42 12.87 17.63 -3.58
C GLN A 42 13.85 18.80 -3.75
N LYS A 43 14.62 18.82 -4.85
CA LYS A 43 15.56 19.90 -5.14
C LYS A 43 14.82 21.22 -5.34
N SER A 44 13.76 21.22 -6.14
CA SER A 44 12.94 22.41 -6.40
C SER A 44 12.32 22.97 -5.12
N LEU A 45 11.87 22.10 -4.20
CA LEU A 45 11.34 22.53 -2.90
C LEU A 45 12.44 23.12 -2.01
N ARG A 46 13.64 22.52 -1.97
CA ARG A 46 14.77 23.07 -1.22
C ARG A 46 15.15 24.48 -1.69
N GLU A 47 15.21 24.68 -3.01
CA GLU A 47 15.51 25.98 -3.62
C GLU A 47 14.40 27.00 -3.31
N ALA A 48 13.14 26.64 -3.50
CA ALA A 48 11.99 27.55 -3.28
C ALA A 48 11.82 27.94 -1.81
N LEU A 49 12.09 27.03 -0.88
CA LEU A 49 11.90 27.26 0.57
C LEU A 49 13.19 27.75 1.25
N ASN A 50 14.32 27.71 0.57
CA ASN A 50 15.65 28.01 1.11
C ASN A 50 15.93 27.31 2.44
N ARG A 51 15.62 26.00 2.50
CA ARG A 51 15.82 25.16 3.69
C ARG A 51 15.97 23.69 3.34
N GLU A 52 16.35 22.88 4.31
CA GLU A 52 16.35 21.42 4.14
C GLU A 52 14.95 20.88 3.93
N VAL A 53 14.78 20.04 2.91
CA VAL A 53 13.55 19.32 2.61
C VAL A 53 13.88 17.84 2.42
N PHE A 54 13.14 17.00 3.09
CA PHE A 54 13.17 15.55 2.95
C PHE A 54 11.86 15.11 2.29
N CYS A 55 11.96 14.41 1.19
CA CYS A 55 10.81 13.89 0.46
C CYS A 55 10.85 12.36 0.50
N GLU A 56 9.72 11.72 0.75
CA GLU A 56 9.61 10.27 0.76
C GLU A 56 8.25 9.83 0.23
N ASN A 57 8.17 8.58 -0.25
CA ASN A 57 6.93 7.95 -0.66
C ASN A 57 5.93 7.87 0.50
N ASP A 58 4.64 7.99 0.20
CA ASP A 58 3.55 7.98 1.20
C ASP A 58 3.46 6.66 1.98
N GLY A 59 3.64 5.52 1.32
CA GLY A 59 3.69 4.20 1.98
C GLY A 59 4.87 4.07 2.95
N ASN A 60 6.04 4.57 2.55
CA ASN A 60 7.22 4.61 3.40
C ASN A 60 7.03 5.55 4.60
N CYS A 61 6.43 6.73 4.37
CA CYS A 61 6.10 7.67 5.45
C CYS A 61 5.13 7.06 6.47
N PHE A 62 4.10 6.36 5.99
CA PHE A 62 3.15 5.65 6.84
C PHE A 62 3.87 4.60 7.70
N ALA A 63 4.63 3.69 7.08
CA ALA A 63 5.36 2.65 7.78
C ALA A 63 6.34 3.22 8.82
N LEU A 64 7.06 4.30 8.47
CA LEU A 64 7.99 4.96 9.38
C LEU A 64 7.26 5.57 10.58
N SER A 65 6.19 6.34 10.35
CA SER A 65 5.38 6.95 11.42
C SER A 65 4.89 5.89 12.41
N GLU A 66 4.29 4.82 11.88
CA GLU A 66 3.82 3.71 12.71
C GLU A 66 4.94 2.99 13.46
N SER A 67 6.12 2.92 12.87
CA SER A 67 7.27 2.32 13.55
C SER A 67 7.87 3.20 14.66
N ILE A 68 7.79 4.53 14.54
CA ILE A 68 8.39 5.46 15.52
C ILE A 68 7.52 5.62 16.75
N ASP A 69 6.25 5.97 16.58
CA ASP A 69 5.34 6.31 17.67
C ASP A 69 3.95 5.67 17.58
N GLY A 70 3.66 4.93 16.50
CA GLY A 70 2.41 4.23 16.28
C GLY A 70 2.40 2.79 16.81
N ALA A 71 1.57 1.95 16.19
CA ALA A 71 1.38 0.54 16.57
C ALA A 71 2.66 -0.31 16.41
N GLY A 72 3.56 0.09 15.53
CA GLY A 72 4.85 -0.59 15.26
C GLY A 72 6.00 -0.22 16.20
N LYS A 73 5.81 0.66 17.17
CA LYS A 73 6.90 1.27 17.95
C LYS A 73 7.79 0.27 18.73
N HIS A 74 7.25 -0.89 19.08
CA HIS A 74 7.97 -1.92 19.85
C HIS A 74 8.60 -3.02 18.99
N TYR A 75 8.41 -2.96 17.67
CA TYR A 75 8.88 -3.95 16.72
C TYR A 75 10.09 -3.46 15.94
N LYS A 76 10.92 -4.40 15.54
CA LYS A 76 12.14 -4.15 14.77
C LYS A 76 11.88 -4.09 13.28
N ILE A 77 11.15 -5.07 12.76
CA ILE A 77 10.79 -5.20 11.34
C ILE A 77 9.30 -4.93 11.18
N VAL A 78 8.99 -3.75 10.69
CA VAL A 78 7.61 -3.27 10.49
C VAL A 78 7.31 -3.20 9.01
N TYR A 79 6.27 -3.87 8.58
CA TYR A 79 5.76 -3.73 7.22
C TYR A 79 4.42 -2.98 7.23
N GLY A 80 4.44 -1.73 6.78
CA GLY A 80 3.23 -0.92 6.62
C GLY A 80 2.49 -1.29 5.34
N ILE A 81 1.20 -1.48 5.43
CA ILE A 81 0.31 -1.82 4.31
C ILE A 81 -0.77 -0.76 4.20
N ILE A 82 -0.90 -0.14 3.04
CA ILE A 82 -1.97 0.80 2.75
C ILE A 82 -2.94 0.17 1.77
N LEU A 83 -4.17 -0.08 2.22
CA LEU A 83 -5.29 -0.51 1.38
C LEU A 83 -6.28 0.65 1.22
N GLY A 84 -6.19 1.32 0.09
CA GLY A 84 -7.03 2.47 -0.27
C GLY A 84 -7.60 2.30 -1.68
N SER A 85 -7.56 3.36 -2.50
CA SER A 85 -7.86 3.28 -3.94
C SER A 85 -6.89 2.32 -4.64
N GLY A 86 -5.61 2.33 -4.23
CA GLY A 86 -4.57 1.38 -4.61
C GLY A 86 -4.17 0.48 -3.42
N ALA A 87 -3.08 -0.29 -3.61
CA ALA A 87 -2.42 -1.09 -2.59
C ALA A 87 -0.93 -0.77 -2.54
N GLY A 88 -0.53 0.00 -1.55
CA GLY A 88 0.85 0.39 -1.32
C GLY A 88 1.42 -0.19 -0.03
N GLY A 89 2.69 0.10 0.23
CA GLY A 89 3.32 -0.30 1.48
C GLY A 89 4.69 0.32 1.67
N GLY A 90 5.28 0.05 2.83
CA GLY A 90 6.62 0.46 3.19
C GLY A 90 7.27 -0.52 4.15
N LEU A 91 8.57 -0.67 4.04
CA LEU A 91 9.37 -1.53 4.91
C LEU A 91 10.27 -0.67 5.80
N VAL A 92 10.18 -0.93 7.11
CA VAL A 92 11.03 -0.28 8.12
C VAL A 92 11.73 -1.34 8.95
N ILE A 93 13.05 -1.23 9.04
CA ILE A 93 13.89 -2.10 9.88
C ILE A 93 14.70 -1.21 10.80
N ASP A 94 14.69 -1.51 12.12
CA ASP A 94 15.39 -0.72 13.14
C ASP A 94 15.10 0.79 13.04
N LYS A 95 13.83 1.16 12.80
CA LYS A 95 13.36 2.55 12.63
C LYS A 95 13.94 3.27 11.40
N GLN A 96 14.44 2.53 10.42
CA GLN A 96 14.97 3.05 9.17
C GLN A 96 14.14 2.52 7.99
N ILE A 97 13.76 3.42 7.08
CA ILE A 97 13.08 3.02 5.83
C ILE A 97 14.04 2.22 4.97
N VAL A 98 13.54 1.12 4.41
CA VAL A 98 14.25 0.33 3.42
C VAL A 98 13.67 0.65 2.04
N SER A 99 14.26 1.59 1.33
CA SER A 99 13.81 1.99 -0.03
C SER A 99 14.44 1.14 -1.13
N GLY A 100 15.61 0.55 -0.86
CA GLY A 100 16.40 -0.20 -1.84
C GLY A 100 17.10 0.69 -2.88
N PRO A 101 17.99 0.12 -3.70
CA PRO A 101 18.81 0.88 -4.66
C PRO A 101 17.99 1.48 -5.82
N ASN A 102 16.80 0.97 -6.05
CA ASN A 102 15.88 1.44 -7.08
C ASN A 102 14.69 2.23 -6.51
N GLY A 103 14.58 2.36 -5.18
CA GLY A 103 13.47 3.03 -4.51
C GLY A 103 12.14 2.30 -4.63
N VAL A 104 12.14 0.97 -4.82
CA VAL A 104 10.90 0.18 -5.05
C VAL A 104 10.65 -0.88 -3.96
N ALA A 105 11.45 -0.89 -2.91
CA ALA A 105 11.18 -1.77 -1.79
C ALA A 105 9.86 -1.35 -1.11
N GLY A 106 9.01 -2.32 -0.81
CA GLY A 106 7.67 -2.04 -0.26
C GLY A 106 6.55 -1.94 -1.31
N GLU A 107 6.86 -1.87 -2.61
CA GLU A 107 5.90 -1.79 -3.72
C GLU A 107 5.21 -3.14 -4.01
N TRP A 108 4.71 -3.79 -2.97
CA TRP A 108 4.16 -5.15 -3.02
C TRP A 108 2.85 -5.27 -3.82
N GLY A 109 2.08 -4.18 -3.92
CA GLY A 109 0.85 -4.12 -4.71
C GLY A 109 1.07 -4.40 -6.20
N HIS A 110 2.29 -4.11 -6.71
CA HIS A 110 2.69 -4.37 -8.09
C HIS A 110 3.24 -5.77 -8.32
N ASN A 111 3.39 -6.60 -7.29
CA ASN A 111 3.70 -8.01 -7.48
C ASN A 111 2.56 -8.70 -8.23
N GLN A 112 2.92 -9.71 -9.02
CA GLN A 112 1.91 -10.58 -9.61
C GLN A 112 1.19 -11.36 -8.52
N LEU A 113 -0.12 -11.50 -8.65
CA LEU A 113 -0.89 -12.33 -7.73
C LEU A 113 -0.34 -13.77 -7.71
N PRO A 114 -0.16 -14.41 -6.55
CA PRO A 114 0.36 -15.77 -6.48
C PRO A 114 -0.38 -16.76 -7.38
N PHE A 115 0.35 -17.69 -7.96
CA PHE A 115 -0.12 -18.60 -9.02
C PHE A 115 -1.46 -19.31 -8.72
N MET A 116 -1.64 -19.76 -7.49
CA MET A 116 -2.90 -20.42 -7.08
C MET A 116 -4.14 -19.54 -7.22
N ALA A 117 -4.00 -18.24 -6.99
CA ALA A 117 -5.06 -17.27 -7.22
C ALA A 117 -5.21 -16.91 -8.71
N ALA A 118 -4.10 -16.95 -9.48
CA ALA A 118 -4.07 -16.63 -10.89
C ALA A 118 -4.69 -17.70 -11.80
N GLN A 119 -4.89 -18.92 -11.32
CA GLN A 119 -5.53 -20.02 -12.10
C GLN A 119 -7.04 -19.83 -12.31
N ARG A 120 -7.63 -18.84 -11.68
CA ARG A 120 -9.06 -18.52 -11.87
C ARG A 120 -9.29 -18.01 -13.30
N GLU A 121 -10.37 -18.48 -13.94
CA GLU A 121 -10.66 -18.15 -15.35
C GLU A 121 -10.70 -16.65 -15.67
N GLU A 122 -10.99 -15.83 -14.66
CA GLU A 122 -11.11 -14.38 -14.80
C GLU A 122 -9.78 -13.67 -15.08
N LEU A 123 -8.63 -14.37 -14.90
CA LEU A 123 -7.28 -13.80 -15.02
C LEU A 123 -6.64 -14.01 -16.39
N LYS A 124 -7.36 -14.53 -17.36
CA LYS A 124 -6.89 -14.62 -18.76
C LYS A 124 -6.85 -13.23 -19.37
N THR A 125 -5.79 -12.48 -19.08
CA THR A 125 -5.59 -11.14 -19.62
C THR A 125 -4.19 -11.01 -20.23
N SER A 126 -4.09 -10.21 -21.29
CA SER A 126 -2.81 -9.79 -21.85
C SER A 126 -2.21 -8.57 -21.14
N ASN A 127 -2.98 -7.89 -20.29
CA ASN A 127 -2.52 -6.76 -19.53
C ASN A 127 -1.98 -7.24 -18.17
N LEU A 128 -0.66 -7.19 -17.99
CA LEU A 128 0.00 -7.64 -16.76
C LEU A 128 -0.47 -6.91 -15.49
N ARG A 129 -0.94 -5.68 -15.60
CA ARG A 129 -1.50 -4.94 -14.47
C ARG A 129 -2.82 -5.51 -13.94
N ASP A 130 -3.58 -6.20 -14.78
CA ASP A 130 -4.83 -6.83 -14.36
C ASP A 130 -4.60 -8.07 -13.46
N VAL A 131 -3.36 -8.55 -13.35
CA VAL A 131 -2.96 -9.67 -12.50
C VAL A 131 -2.04 -9.27 -11.34
N GLU A 132 -1.82 -7.97 -11.15
CA GLU A 132 -1.12 -7.44 -9.97
C GLU A 132 -1.99 -7.58 -8.71
N VAL A 133 -1.35 -7.76 -7.56
CA VAL A 133 -1.99 -7.85 -6.24
C VAL A 133 -2.97 -6.70 -6.02
N GLU A 134 -2.58 -5.47 -6.36
CA GLU A 134 -3.43 -4.27 -6.25
C GLU A 134 -4.78 -4.45 -6.92
N SER A 135 -4.83 -5.08 -8.10
CA SER A 135 -6.09 -5.31 -8.86
C SER A 135 -7.08 -6.21 -8.14
N PHE A 136 -6.66 -6.90 -7.07
CA PHE A 136 -7.52 -7.83 -6.31
C PHE A 136 -7.88 -7.32 -4.92
N ILE A 137 -6.98 -6.57 -4.27
CA ILE A 137 -7.10 -6.21 -2.86
C ILE A 137 -7.25 -4.71 -2.62
N SER A 138 -7.14 -3.86 -3.64
CA SER A 138 -7.44 -2.44 -3.50
C SER A 138 -8.93 -2.14 -3.65
N GLY A 139 -9.35 -0.96 -3.19
CA GLY A 139 -10.73 -0.52 -3.30
C GLY A 139 -11.21 -0.38 -4.75
N LEU A 140 -10.35 0.16 -5.64
CA LEU A 140 -10.68 0.25 -7.07
C LEU A 140 -10.67 -1.13 -7.73
N GLY A 141 -9.72 -1.98 -7.37
CA GLY A 141 -9.62 -3.35 -7.89
C GLY A 141 -10.85 -4.19 -7.51
N LEU A 142 -11.22 -4.18 -6.22
CA LEU A 142 -12.41 -4.85 -5.70
C LEU A 142 -13.68 -4.36 -6.43
N ALA A 143 -13.89 -3.06 -6.51
CA ALA A 143 -15.05 -2.46 -7.17
C ALA A 143 -15.11 -2.82 -8.66
N LYS A 144 -13.98 -2.71 -9.39
CA LYS A 144 -13.90 -3.07 -10.82
C LYS A 144 -14.29 -4.53 -11.05
N ARG A 145 -13.77 -5.45 -10.24
CA ARG A 145 -14.03 -6.90 -10.35
C ARG A 145 -15.48 -7.23 -10.01
N PHE A 146 -16.00 -6.71 -8.90
CA PHE A 146 -17.38 -6.90 -8.49
C PHE A 146 -18.35 -6.40 -9.57
N ASN A 147 -18.18 -5.16 -10.01
CA ASN A 147 -19.05 -4.53 -10.99
C ASN A 147 -19.04 -5.26 -12.34
N LYS A 148 -17.85 -5.73 -12.79
CA LYS A 148 -17.71 -6.52 -14.02
C LYS A 148 -18.46 -7.86 -13.90
N LYS A 149 -18.29 -8.57 -12.77
CA LYS A 149 -18.84 -9.92 -12.55
C LYS A 149 -20.35 -9.90 -12.38
N TYR A 150 -20.87 -8.95 -11.61
CA TYR A 150 -22.27 -8.90 -11.22
C TYR A 150 -23.08 -7.80 -11.92
N LYS A 151 -22.48 -7.11 -12.91
CA LYS A 151 -23.11 -6.03 -13.68
C LYS A 151 -23.71 -4.93 -12.79
N LYS A 152 -22.97 -4.53 -11.78
CA LYS A 152 -23.30 -3.46 -10.83
C LYS A 152 -22.44 -2.22 -11.09
N ASN A 153 -22.67 -1.17 -10.31
CA ASN A 153 -21.84 0.04 -10.31
C ASN A 153 -21.69 0.54 -8.86
N LEU A 154 -20.97 -0.20 -8.05
CA LEU A 154 -20.75 0.04 -6.62
C LEU A 154 -19.30 0.42 -6.35
N LYS A 155 -19.08 1.20 -5.28
CA LYS A 155 -17.77 1.45 -4.68
C LYS A 155 -17.43 0.32 -3.70
N ALA A 156 -16.16 0.25 -3.29
CA ALA A 156 -15.70 -0.78 -2.35
C ALA A 156 -16.48 -0.78 -1.02
N ASN A 157 -16.68 0.38 -0.40
CA ASN A 157 -17.44 0.50 0.85
C ASN A 157 -18.86 -0.04 0.72
N GLU A 158 -19.55 0.22 -0.41
CA GLU A 158 -20.90 -0.31 -0.66
C GLU A 158 -20.90 -1.84 -0.80
N ILE A 159 -19.82 -2.43 -1.36
CA ILE A 159 -19.66 -3.88 -1.44
C ILE A 159 -19.46 -4.48 -0.04
N PHE A 160 -18.65 -3.85 0.82
CA PHE A 160 -18.51 -4.26 2.23
C PHE A 160 -19.82 -4.11 3.01
N GLU A 161 -20.64 -3.10 2.73
CA GLU A 161 -22.00 -2.99 3.31
C GLU A 161 -22.90 -4.15 2.90
N LEU A 162 -22.86 -4.56 1.63
CA LEU A 162 -23.61 -5.74 1.15
C LEU A 162 -23.09 -7.02 1.80
N TYR A 163 -21.78 -7.16 1.99
CA TYR A 163 -21.17 -8.28 2.71
C TYR A 163 -21.70 -8.37 4.15
N ARG A 164 -21.73 -7.26 4.89
CA ARG A 164 -22.30 -7.20 6.25
C ARG A 164 -23.81 -7.51 6.31
N LYS A 165 -24.52 -7.36 5.18
CA LYS A 165 -25.93 -7.75 5.02
C LYS A 165 -26.14 -9.18 4.53
N HIS A 166 -25.06 -9.95 4.41
CA HIS A 166 -25.07 -11.34 3.93
C HIS A 166 -25.59 -11.49 2.49
N GLU A 167 -25.36 -10.50 1.62
CA GLU A 167 -25.65 -10.61 0.20
C GLU A 167 -24.66 -11.58 -0.45
N LEU A 168 -25.19 -12.64 -1.05
CA LEU A 168 -24.40 -13.79 -1.53
C LEU A 168 -23.25 -13.42 -2.49
N ASP A 169 -23.49 -12.45 -3.40
CA ASP A 169 -22.50 -12.03 -4.37
C ASP A 169 -21.34 -11.26 -3.70
N ALA A 170 -21.68 -10.45 -2.68
CA ALA A 170 -20.69 -9.75 -1.89
C ALA A 170 -19.90 -10.71 -0.98
N GLU A 171 -20.54 -11.68 -0.35
CA GLU A 171 -19.86 -12.70 0.44
C GLU A 171 -18.82 -13.45 -0.41
N LYS A 172 -19.19 -13.93 -1.60
CA LYS A 172 -18.27 -14.61 -2.51
C LYS A 172 -17.07 -13.72 -2.89
N MET A 173 -17.31 -12.45 -3.16
CA MET A 173 -16.25 -11.54 -3.56
C MET A 173 -15.30 -11.20 -2.39
N ILE A 174 -15.84 -11.04 -1.18
CA ILE A 174 -15.03 -10.76 0.01
C ILE A 174 -14.23 -12.00 0.43
N GLU A 175 -14.78 -13.21 0.29
CA GLU A 175 -14.00 -14.44 0.50
C GLU A 175 -12.82 -14.54 -0.49
N GLU A 176 -13.03 -14.18 -1.76
CA GLU A 176 -11.94 -14.09 -2.73
C GLU A 176 -10.91 -13.02 -2.34
N PHE A 177 -11.36 -11.88 -1.85
CA PHE A 177 -10.49 -10.80 -1.35
C PHE A 177 -9.62 -11.28 -0.18
N LYS A 178 -10.22 -11.96 0.83
CA LYS A 178 -9.50 -12.53 1.97
C LYS A 178 -8.39 -13.49 1.55
N ILE A 179 -8.70 -14.41 0.64
CA ILE A 179 -7.74 -15.40 0.13
C ILE A 179 -6.60 -14.69 -0.61
N ASN A 180 -6.91 -13.75 -1.51
CA ASN A 180 -5.91 -13.04 -2.29
C ASN A 180 -4.99 -12.20 -1.40
N LEU A 181 -5.55 -11.53 -0.39
CA LEU A 181 -4.77 -10.78 0.59
C LEU A 181 -3.84 -11.70 1.39
N ALA A 182 -4.38 -12.79 1.95
CA ALA A 182 -3.62 -13.74 2.74
C ALA A 182 -2.46 -14.37 1.95
N MET A 183 -2.69 -14.80 0.70
CA MET A 183 -1.63 -15.34 -0.15
C MET A 183 -0.56 -14.30 -0.48
N SER A 184 -0.95 -13.04 -0.69
CA SER A 184 -0.01 -11.96 -0.97
C SER A 184 0.82 -11.60 0.26
N LEU A 185 0.23 -11.61 1.45
CA LEU A 185 0.94 -11.43 2.72
C LEU A 185 1.94 -12.57 2.99
N ALA A 186 1.56 -13.81 2.70
CA ALA A 186 2.43 -14.98 2.85
C ALA A 186 3.73 -14.85 2.03
N VAL A 187 3.67 -14.25 0.84
CA VAL A 187 4.88 -13.96 0.06
C VAL A 187 5.82 -13.02 0.82
N ILE A 188 5.26 -12.00 1.46
CA ILE A 188 6.06 -11.05 2.25
C ILE A 188 6.65 -11.75 3.48
N VAL A 189 5.86 -12.57 4.18
CA VAL A 189 6.33 -13.35 5.34
C VAL A 189 7.50 -14.26 4.92
N ASN A 190 7.34 -15.02 3.85
CA ASN A 190 8.37 -15.96 3.38
C ASN A 190 9.68 -15.29 2.92
N ILE A 191 9.68 -13.98 2.64
CA ILE A 191 10.88 -13.24 2.20
C ILE A 191 11.50 -12.44 3.33
N LEU A 192 10.68 -11.81 4.18
CA LEU A 192 11.11 -10.79 5.13
C LEU A 192 10.92 -11.19 6.60
N ASP A 193 9.99 -12.11 6.87
CA ASP A 193 9.56 -12.50 8.22
C ASP A 193 9.38 -11.29 9.15
N PRO A 194 8.47 -10.34 8.81
CA PRO A 194 8.30 -9.12 9.58
C PRO A 194 7.70 -9.42 10.96
N ASP A 195 8.12 -8.66 11.99
CA ASP A 195 7.54 -8.78 13.34
C ASP A 195 6.05 -8.42 13.35
N VAL A 196 5.65 -7.47 12.47
CA VAL A 196 4.27 -6.96 12.42
C VAL A 196 3.92 -6.41 11.04
N PHE A 197 2.67 -6.65 10.62
CA PHE A 197 2.00 -5.90 9.58
C PHE A 197 1.11 -4.82 10.20
N ILE A 198 1.21 -3.59 9.71
CA ILE A 198 0.34 -2.50 10.15
C ILE A 198 -0.48 -2.03 8.95
N PHE A 199 -1.79 -2.07 9.11
CA PHE A 199 -2.71 -1.76 8.05
C PHE A 199 -3.25 -0.33 8.18
N GLY A 200 -3.31 0.39 7.06
CA GLY A 200 -3.90 1.70 6.92
C GLY A 200 -4.65 1.84 5.59
N GLY A 201 -5.29 3.00 5.41
CA GLY A 201 -6.07 3.30 4.22
C GLY A 201 -7.56 3.01 4.36
N GLY A 202 -8.35 3.56 3.42
CA GLY A 202 -9.82 3.55 3.54
C GLY A 202 -10.45 2.17 3.48
N VAL A 203 -9.87 1.20 2.76
CA VAL A 203 -10.36 -0.18 2.71
C VAL A 203 -10.14 -0.89 4.05
N THR A 204 -9.05 -0.56 4.75
CA THR A 204 -8.76 -1.14 6.06
C THR A 204 -9.88 -0.86 7.08
N ASN A 205 -10.53 0.29 7.01
CA ASN A 205 -11.64 0.63 7.89
C ASN A 205 -12.90 -0.24 7.68
N GLU A 206 -12.98 -0.92 6.55
CA GLU A 206 -14.09 -1.81 6.22
C GLU A 206 -13.83 -3.26 6.67
N ILE A 207 -12.57 -3.59 7.04
CA ILE A 207 -12.14 -4.95 7.40
C ILE A 207 -12.36 -5.18 8.89
N ASP A 208 -13.24 -6.11 9.24
CA ASP A 208 -13.52 -6.59 10.59
C ASP A 208 -13.07 -8.04 10.82
N PHE A 209 -12.39 -8.64 9.83
CA PHE A 209 -11.96 -10.04 9.78
C PHE A 209 -10.44 -10.23 9.73
N PHE A 210 -9.66 -9.38 10.40
CA PHE A 210 -8.19 -9.52 10.42
C PHE A 210 -7.71 -10.86 10.98
N ASP A 211 -8.38 -11.42 12.00
CA ASP A 211 -8.05 -12.73 12.55
C ASP A 211 -8.18 -13.86 11.51
N GLU A 212 -9.18 -13.75 10.62
CA GLU A 212 -9.35 -14.70 9.53
C GLU A 212 -8.22 -14.57 8.51
N ILE A 213 -7.82 -13.33 8.16
CA ILE A 213 -6.69 -13.09 7.26
C ILE A 213 -5.39 -13.64 7.85
N GLU A 214 -5.13 -13.42 9.14
CA GLU A 214 -3.97 -13.98 9.83
C GLU A 214 -3.96 -15.51 9.76
N ASN A 215 -5.08 -16.14 10.11
CA ASN A 215 -5.22 -17.59 10.07
C ASN A 215 -5.10 -18.17 8.65
N LEU A 216 -5.59 -17.47 7.64
CA LEU A 216 -5.40 -17.84 6.24
C LEU A 216 -3.95 -17.68 5.81
N THR A 217 -3.30 -16.57 6.17
CA THR A 217 -1.88 -16.32 5.85
C THR A 217 -1.00 -17.43 6.37
N LYS A 218 -1.19 -17.86 7.63
CA LYS A 218 -0.46 -18.99 8.25
C LYS A 218 -0.58 -20.32 7.50
N LYS A 219 -1.60 -20.50 6.65
CA LYS A 219 -1.74 -21.71 5.83
C LYS A 219 -0.90 -21.69 4.57
N TYR A 220 -0.42 -20.51 4.17
CA TYR A 220 0.34 -20.28 2.93
C TYR A 220 1.83 -20.00 3.18
N VAL A 221 2.22 -19.86 4.44
CA VAL A 221 3.62 -19.67 4.89
C VAL A 221 4.37 -21.01 4.99
#